data_001cae42256a2cc3ceb64697e4aafec3
#
_entry.id   001cae42256a2cc3ceb64697e4aafec3
#
_cell.length_a   1.000
_cell.length_b   1.000
_cell.length_c   1.000
_cell.angle_alpha   90.00
_cell.angle_beta   90.00
_cell.angle_gamma   90.00
#
_symmetry.space_group_name_H-M   'P 1'
#
loop_
_entity.id
_entity.type
_entity.pdbx_description
1 polymer ?
#
loop_
_entity_poly.entity_id
_entity_poly.type
_entity_poly.pdbx_seq_one_letter_code
_entity_poly.pdbx_strand_id
1 'polypeptide(L)'
;MIERHVLIKLKAEHSNQAARREIADATLKALRAIPQVRSVSVGVPADEQATAAWDLSLVVNLESLTDVQPYMDDPGHQRFTHEYLRPKVEVVKHWNFEPV
;
A
#
# COMPACT_ATOMS: atom_id res chain seq x y z
N MET A 1 -18.92 -0.81 -1.27
CA MET A 1 -17.51 -1.11 -0.95
C MET A 1 -16.59 -0.44 -1.96
N ILE A 2 -15.45 0.02 -1.49
CA ILE A 2 -14.43 0.64 -2.35
C ILE A 2 -13.15 -0.15 -2.22
N GLU A 3 -12.51 -0.43 -3.36
CA GLU A 3 -11.17 -1.00 -3.41
C GLU A 3 -10.19 0.10 -3.78
N ARG A 4 -9.29 0.44 -2.87
CA ARG A 4 -8.22 1.37 -3.14
C ARG A 4 -6.99 0.58 -3.58
N HIS A 5 -6.62 0.71 -4.84
CA HIS A 5 -5.46 0.04 -5.42
C HIS A 5 -4.25 0.97 -5.33
N VAL A 6 -3.17 0.46 -4.77
CA VAL A 6 -1.93 1.22 -4.62
C VAL A 6 -0.79 0.41 -5.22
N LEU A 7 -0.03 1.04 -6.09
CA LEU A 7 1.17 0.44 -6.70
C LEU A 7 2.39 1.24 -6.27
N ILE A 8 3.40 0.55 -5.77
CA ILE A 8 4.59 1.18 -5.21
C ILE A 8 5.84 0.69 -5.92
N LYS A 9 6.65 1.65 -6.40
CA LYS A 9 8.00 1.41 -6.88
C LYS A 9 8.97 1.89 -5.80
N LEU A 10 9.81 1.00 -5.31
CA LEU A 10 10.80 1.34 -4.29
C LEU A 10 12.07 1.90 -4.93
N LYS A 11 12.81 2.66 -4.15
CA LYS A 11 14.16 3.08 -4.54
C LYS A 11 15.03 1.85 -4.74
N ALA A 12 16.05 1.97 -5.59
CA ALA A 12 16.90 0.83 -6.00
C ALA A 12 17.43 0.03 -4.80
N GLU A 13 17.84 0.69 -3.76
CA GLU A 13 18.41 0.04 -2.56
C GLU A 13 17.42 -0.83 -1.80
N HIS A 14 16.11 -0.62 -2.02
CA HIS A 14 15.04 -1.40 -1.40
C HIS A 14 14.32 -2.31 -2.39
N SER A 15 14.70 -2.27 -3.66
CA SER A 15 14.03 -3.04 -4.71
C SER A 15 14.67 -4.42 -4.83
N ASN A 16 14.46 -5.25 -3.81
CA ASN A 16 14.95 -6.62 -3.74
C ASN A 16 13.97 -7.48 -2.95
N GLN A 17 14.10 -8.80 -3.09
CA GLN A 17 13.15 -9.75 -2.52
C GLN A 17 12.99 -9.61 -0.99
N ALA A 18 14.10 -9.51 -0.29
CA ALA A 18 14.08 -9.42 1.18
C ALA A 18 13.41 -8.13 1.67
N ALA A 19 13.78 -6.99 1.06
CA ALA A 19 13.21 -5.70 1.42
C ALA A 19 11.73 -5.62 1.08
N ARG A 20 11.30 -6.15 -0.08
CA ARG A 20 9.87 -6.19 -0.46
C ARG A 20 9.05 -6.92 0.59
N ARG A 21 9.52 -8.08 1.05
CA ARG A 21 8.83 -8.88 2.07
C ARG A 21 8.72 -8.13 3.38
N GLU A 22 9.81 -7.53 3.82
CA GLU A 22 9.83 -6.76 5.06
C GLU A 22 8.87 -5.58 5.00
N ILE A 23 8.89 -4.82 3.90
CA ILE A 23 8.01 -3.65 3.71
C ILE A 23 6.56 -4.11 3.58
N ALA A 24 6.30 -5.21 2.89
CA ALA A 24 4.96 -5.77 2.76
C ALA A 24 4.37 -6.13 4.13
N ASP A 25 5.14 -6.80 4.98
CA ASP A 25 4.70 -7.18 6.32
C ASP A 25 4.42 -5.95 7.19
N ALA A 26 5.30 -4.96 7.15
CA ALA A 26 5.13 -3.72 7.90
C ALA A 26 3.87 -2.96 7.42
N THR A 27 3.64 -2.95 6.10
CA THR A 27 2.48 -2.29 5.50
C THR A 27 1.17 -2.98 5.92
N LEU A 28 1.13 -4.30 5.86
CA LEU A 28 -0.04 -5.07 6.32
C LEU A 28 -0.38 -4.74 7.77
N LYS A 29 0.62 -4.76 8.63
CA LYS A 29 0.44 -4.50 10.05
C LYS A 29 -0.08 -3.09 10.31
N ALA A 30 0.53 -2.10 9.65
CA ALA A 30 0.15 -0.70 9.82
C ALA A 30 -1.26 -0.42 9.31
N LEU A 31 -1.62 -0.91 8.10
CA LEU A 31 -2.91 -0.62 7.50
C LEU A 31 -4.06 -1.37 8.18
N ARG A 32 -3.82 -2.57 8.66
CA ARG A 32 -4.84 -3.33 9.41
C ARG A 32 -5.28 -2.62 10.70
N ALA A 33 -4.42 -1.80 11.27
CA ALA A 33 -4.71 -1.08 12.50
C ALA A 33 -5.57 0.17 12.29
N ILE A 34 -5.78 0.59 11.04
CA ILE A 34 -6.55 1.80 10.73
C ILE A 34 -8.05 1.49 10.79
N PRO A 35 -8.84 2.27 11.57
CA PRO A 35 -10.26 1.93 11.80
C PRO A 35 -11.10 1.80 10.53
N GLN A 36 -10.84 2.59 9.48
CA GLN A 36 -11.61 2.58 8.24
C GLN A 36 -11.30 1.37 7.36
N VAL A 37 -10.20 0.67 7.61
CA VAL A 37 -9.80 -0.48 6.76
C VAL A 37 -10.61 -1.71 7.12
N ARG A 38 -11.37 -2.22 6.15
CA ARG A 38 -12.14 -3.46 6.27
C ARG A 38 -11.25 -4.67 6.07
N SER A 39 -10.41 -4.59 5.07
CA SER A 39 -9.41 -5.61 4.78
C SER A 39 -8.31 -5.00 3.92
N VAL A 40 -7.14 -5.61 3.92
CA VAL A 40 -6.02 -5.18 3.11
C VAL A 40 -5.21 -6.40 2.68
N SER A 41 -4.78 -6.39 1.44
CA SER A 41 -3.82 -7.37 0.93
C SER A 41 -2.64 -6.65 0.32
N VAL A 42 -1.46 -7.25 0.46
CA VAL A 42 -0.23 -6.71 -0.12
C VAL A 42 0.41 -7.84 -0.93
N GLY A 43 0.71 -7.56 -2.19
CA GLY A 43 1.38 -8.49 -3.09
C GLY A 43 2.79 -8.04 -3.40
N VAL A 44 3.67 -9.03 -3.64
CA VAL A 44 5.00 -8.80 -4.20
C VAL A 44 5.02 -9.35 -5.62
N PRO A 45 5.95 -8.87 -6.48
CA PRO A 45 5.97 -9.32 -7.88
C PRO A 45 6.09 -10.84 -7.99
N ALA A 46 5.28 -11.43 -8.88
CA ALA A 46 5.27 -12.87 -9.12
C ALA A 46 6.11 -13.28 -10.32
N ASP A 47 6.46 -12.34 -11.21
CA ASP A 47 7.21 -12.61 -12.43
C ASP A 47 8.10 -11.42 -12.81
N GLU A 48 8.86 -11.58 -13.88
CA GLU A 48 9.79 -10.54 -14.34
C GLU A 48 9.10 -9.27 -14.79
N GLN A 49 7.94 -9.41 -15.44
CA GLN A 49 7.20 -8.26 -15.94
C GLN A 49 6.74 -7.35 -14.80
N ALA A 50 6.16 -7.97 -13.75
CA ALA A 50 5.73 -7.22 -12.58
C ALA A 50 6.92 -6.61 -11.84
N THR A 51 8.02 -7.37 -11.68
CA THR A 51 9.24 -6.92 -11.02
C THR A 51 9.85 -5.70 -11.70
N ALA A 52 9.80 -5.67 -13.05
CA ALA A 52 10.32 -4.54 -13.80
C ALA A 52 9.50 -3.26 -13.60
N ALA A 53 8.20 -3.40 -13.32
CA ALA A 53 7.29 -2.26 -13.23
C ALA A 53 7.10 -1.77 -11.78
N TRP A 54 6.88 -2.69 -10.84
CA TRP A 54 6.49 -2.36 -9.47
C TRP A 54 7.14 -3.29 -8.45
N ASP A 55 7.19 -2.85 -7.20
CA ASP A 55 7.72 -3.64 -6.09
C ASP A 55 6.62 -4.16 -5.17
N LEU A 56 5.54 -3.39 -5.00
CA LEU A 56 4.43 -3.77 -4.13
C LEU A 56 3.10 -3.40 -4.78
N SER A 57 2.09 -4.23 -4.53
CA SER A 57 0.71 -3.98 -4.94
C SER A 57 -0.18 -4.13 -3.71
N LEU A 58 -0.96 -3.09 -3.41
CA LEU A 58 -1.87 -3.09 -2.27
C LEU A 58 -3.31 -2.99 -2.76
N VAL A 59 -4.21 -3.73 -2.09
CA VAL A 59 -5.64 -3.51 -2.23
C VAL A 59 -6.20 -3.27 -0.84
N VAL A 60 -6.69 -2.05 -0.61
CA VAL A 60 -7.27 -1.62 0.66
C VAL A 60 -8.78 -1.50 0.46
N ASN A 61 -9.55 -2.28 1.21
CA ASN A 61 -11.00 -2.26 1.12
C ASN A 61 -11.59 -1.35 2.18
N LEU A 62 -12.39 -0.39 1.74
CA LEU A 62 -13.11 0.56 2.58
C LEU A 62 -14.62 0.39 2.35
N GLU A 63 -15.44 0.79 3.31
CA GLU A 63 -16.89 0.68 3.22
C GLU A 63 -17.45 1.53 2.08
N SER A 64 -17.02 2.80 2.01
CA SER A 64 -17.54 3.75 1.03
C SER A 64 -16.50 4.81 0.71
N LEU A 65 -16.77 5.60 -0.35
CA LEU A 65 -15.90 6.72 -0.73
C LEU A 65 -15.71 7.74 0.39
N THR A 66 -16.73 7.90 1.26
CA THR A 66 -16.62 8.85 2.37
C THR A 66 -15.58 8.44 3.40
N ASP A 67 -15.15 7.17 3.39
CA ASP A 67 -14.11 6.68 4.30
C ASP A 67 -12.70 6.97 3.80
N VAL A 68 -12.53 7.37 2.53
CA VAL A 68 -11.20 7.60 1.96
C VAL A 68 -10.47 8.71 2.70
N GLN A 69 -11.12 9.86 2.91
CA GLN A 69 -10.48 10.98 3.58
C GLN A 69 -10.15 10.68 5.04
N PRO A 70 -11.06 10.14 5.85
CA PRO A 70 -10.72 9.71 7.21
C PRO A 70 -9.57 8.70 7.25
N TYR A 71 -9.52 7.77 6.29
CA TYR A 71 -8.42 6.83 6.16
C TYR A 71 -7.11 7.55 5.90
N MET A 72 -7.10 8.48 4.94
CA MET A 72 -5.90 9.26 4.61
C MET A 72 -5.43 10.12 5.78
N ASP A 73 -6.36 10.63 6.58
CA ASP A 73 -6.07 11.54 7.69
C ASP A 73 -5.76 10.82 9.00
N ASP A 74 -5.93 9.50 9.05
CA ASP A 74 -5.66 8.73 10.26
C ASP A 74 -4.22 8.95 10.74
N PRO A 75 -4.00 9.27 12.02
CA PRO A 75 -2.64 9.53 12.52
C PRO A 75 -1.67 8.37 12.31
N GLY A 76 -2.15 7.13 12.44
CA GLY A 76 -1.33 5.94 12.19
C GLY A 76 -0.94 5.81 10.73
N HIS A 77 -1.89 6.08 9.81
CA HIS A 77 -1.63 6.10 8.37
C HIS A 77 -0.60 7.17 8.02
N GLN A 78 -0.79 8.38 8.54
CA GLN A 78 0.12 9.50 8.30
C GLN A 78 1.54 9.19 8.78
N ARG A 79 1.66 8.65 9.99
CA ARG A 79 2.95 8.31 10.58
C ARG A 79 3.66 7.25 9.75
N PHE A 80 2.96 6.16 9.42
CA PHE A 80 3.53 5.08 8.63
C PHE A 80 3.98 5.56 7.26
N THR A 81 3.14 6.32 6.58
CA THR A 81 3.41 6.84 5.24
C THR A 81 4.61 7.78 5.25
N HIS A 82 4.64 8.74 6.17
CA HIS A 82 5.67 9.77 6.18
C HIS A 82 6.99 9.29 6.77
N GLU A 83 6.95 8.50 7.83
CA GLU A 83 8.17 8.10 8.54
C GLU A 83 8.78 6.80 8.01
N TYR A 84 7.96 5.85 7.61
CA TYR A 84 8.44 4.54 7.18
C TYR A 84 8.50 4.38 5.66
N LEU A 85 7.39 4.61 4.95
CA LEU A 85 7.32 4.35 3.51
C LEU A 85 8.05 5.41 2.67
N ARG A 86 7.76 6.67 2.88
CA ARG A 86 8.25 7.75 2.01
C ARG A 86 9.76 7.71 1.77
N PRO A 87 10.61 7.48 2.78
CA PRO A 87 12.06 7.40 2.53
C PRO A 87 12.47 6.27 1.58
N LYS A 88 11.63 5.26 1.41
CA LYS A 88 11.92 4.06 0.62
C LYS A 88 11.28 4.08 -0.76
N VAL A 89 10.33 4.98 -1.00
CA VAL A 89 9.50 4.97 -2.21
C VAL A 89 10.04 5.92 -3.27
N GLU A 90 10.13 5.42 -4.52
CA GLU A 90 10.45 6.24 -5.68
C GLU A 90 9.18 6.76 -6.35
N VAL A 91 8.20 5.86 -6.59
CA VAL A 91 6.94 6.22 -7.24
C VAL A 91 5.80 5.49 -6.54
N VAL A 92 4.71 6.20 -6.30
CA VAL A 92 3.47 5.60 -5.83
C VAL A 92 2.31 6.07 -6.70
N LYS A 93 1.45 5.13 -7.08
CA LYS A 93 0.22 5.40 -7.82
C LYS A 93 -0.95 4.77 -7.07
N HIS A 94 -2.09 5.47 -7.03
CA HIS A 94 -3.26 4.96 -6.34
C HIS A 94 -4.55 5.41 -7.01
N TRP A 95 -5.56 4.54 -6.97
CA TRP A 95 -6.88 4.78 -7.54
C TRP A 95 -7.93 4.08 -6.69
N ASN A 96 -9.13 4.65 -6.66
CA ASN A 96 -10.28 4.05 -5.99
C ASN A 96 -11.19 3.44 -7.05
N PHE A 97 -11.56 2.18 -6.84
CA PHE A 97 -12.47 1.46 -7.73
C PHE A 97 -13.66 0.94 -6.94
N GLU A 98 -14.80 0.87 -7.60
CA GLU A 98 -15.99 0.24 -7.05
C GLU A 98 -16.13 -1.13 -7.68
N PRO A 99 -16.10 -2.23 -6.89
CA PRO A 99 -16.25 -3.57 -7.46
C PRO A 99 -17.62 -3.76 -8.11
N VAL A 100 -17.65 -4.45 -9.22
CA VAL A 100 -18.87 -4.73 -9.96
C VAL A 100 -19.52 -6.02 -9.48
#